data_f728cd7a5faf07d55c7cbea7dee3cd28
#
_entry.id   f728cd7a5faf07d55c7cbea7dee3cd28
#
_cell.length_a   1.000
_cell.length_b   1.000
_cell.length_c   1.000
_cell.angle_alpha   90.00
_cell.angle_beta   90.00
_cell.angle_gamma   90.00
#
_symmetry.space_group_name_H-M   'P 1'
#
loop_
_entity.id
_entity.type
_entity.pdbx_description
1 polymer ?
#
loop_
_entity_poly.entity_id
_entity_poly.type
_entity_poly.pdbx_seq_one_letter_code
_entity_poly.pdbx_strand_id
1 'polypeptide(L)'
;GWADPYSNAIPRMLSGLTCPRKGLIGPWAHEYPQRALPGPQIGFVQACLRWWDYWLKETDTGIMDEPMLRAWMPDSIAPSTHYEECPGRWVAEEKWPPKNNESQTWYLNRNGLNQNAETDKPMLFPTSQTVGLNAGVWFPMGAAGEFPGDQRSADSGSLCFTSEYFYDGMEILGNPEATVMLSADQTEGLLAARLCDIAPD
;
A
#
# COMPACT_ATOMS: atom_id res chain seq x y z
N GLY A 1 9.34 -0.91 2.52
CA GLY A 1 8.17 -0.90 3.41
C GLY A 1 6.91 -0.36 2.73
N TRP A 2 5.78 -0.45 3.41
CA TRP A 2 4.51 0.09 2.85
C TRP A 2 4.51 1.62 2.79
N ALA A 3 5.18 2.27 3.71
CA ALA A 3 5.33 3.73 3.74
C ALA A 3 6.56 4.22 2.93
N ASP A 4 7.21 3.35 2.19
CA ASP A 4 8.37 3.66 1.35
C ASP A 4 7.93 4.14 -0.04
N PRO A 5 8.60 5.12 -0.67
CA PRO A 5 8.29 5.54 -2.05
C PRO A 5 8.44 4.40 -3.08
N TYR A 6 9.20 3.36 -2.75
CA TYR A 6 9.38 2.16 -3.57
C TYR A 6 8.52 0.98 -3.11
N SER A 7 7.37 1.23 -2.48
CA SER A 7 6.47 0.19 -1.94
C SER A 7 6.09 -0.88 -2.96
N ASN A 8 6.05 -0.55 -4.25
CA ASN A 8 5.75 -1.47 -5.33
C ASN A 8 6.97 -2.28 -5.85
N ALA A 9 8.19 -2.01 -5.38
CA ALA A 9 9.39 -2.67 -5.90
C ALA A 9 9.42 -4.17 -5.60
N ILE A 10 9.07 -4.56 -4.35
CA ILE A 10 9.07 -5.97 -3.96
C ILE A 10 8.02 -6.77 -4.76
N PRO A 11 6.72 -6.37 -4.82
CA PRO A 11 5.73 -7.05 -5.64
C PRO A 11 6.14 -7.20 -7.11
N ARG A 12 6.72 -6.15 -7.71
CA ARG A 12 7.19 -6.19 -9.10
C ARG A 12 8.35 -7.16 -9.30
N MET A 13 9.33 -7.17 -8.40
CA MET A 13 10.44 -8.13 -8.46
C MET A 13 9.97 -9.56 -8.25
N LEU A 14 9.05 -9.81 -7.32
CA LEU A 14 8.47 -11.13 -7.12
C LEU A 14 7.70 -11.63 -8.34
N SER A 15 7.03 -10.75 -9.08
CA SER A 15 6.35 -11.09 -10.34
C SER A 15 7.32 -11.28 -11.52
N GLY A 16 8.33 -10.43 -11.64
CA GLY A 16 9.16 -10.34 -12.85
C GLY A 16 10.39 -11.22 -12.85
N LEU A 17 10.94 -11.58 -11.70
CA LEU A 17 12.14 -12.41 -11.61
C LEU A 17 11.78 -13.90 -11.70
N THR A 18 12.68 -14.69 -12.29
CA THR A 18 12.56 -16.15 -12.39
C THR A 18 13.55 -16.89 -11.49
N CYS A 19 14.58 -16.20 -10.98
CA CYS A 19 15.53 -16.77 -10.03
C CYS A 19 14.89 -17.01 -8.65
N PRO A 20 15.52 -17.78 -7.78
CA PRO A 20 15.12 -17.88 -6.38
C PRO A 20 15.04 -16.50 -5.73
N ARG A 21 13.94 -16.25 -5.04
CA ARG A 21 13.63 -14.94 -4.47
C ARG A 21 12.74 -15.04 -3.25
N LYS A 22 12.91 -14.13 -2.31
CA LYS A 22 12.08 -13.95 -1.13
C LYS A 22 11.77 -12.47 -0.97
N GLY A 23 10.56 -12.14 -0.56
CA GLY A 23 10.11 -10.77 -0.28
C GLY A 23 9.80 -10.59 1.20
N LEU A 24 10.14 -9.41 1.72
CA LEU A 24 9.83 -9.01 3.08
C LEU A 24 9.37 -7.56 3.05
N ILE A 25 8.12 -7.31 3.44
CA ILE A 25 7.52 -5.98 3.43
C ILE A 25 6.94 -5.69 4.81
N GLY A 26 7.53 -4.75 5.51
CA GLY A 26 6.99 -4.23 6.77
C GLY A 26 6.28 -2.88 6.59
N PRO A 27 5.80 -2.26 7.67
CA PRO A 27 5.11 -0.98 7.61
C PRO A 27 6.06 0.21 7.36
N TRP A 28 7.33 -0.04 7.25
CA TRP A 28 8.46 0.88 7.29
C TRP A 28 8.43 1.99 6.23
N ALA A 29 8.89 3.17 6.63
CA ALA A 29 9.34 4.23 5.75
C ALA A 29 10.68 3.87 5.06
N HIS A 30 11.35 4.84 4.41
CA HIS A 30 12.58 4.60 3.67
C HIS A 30 13.80 4.52 4.60
N GLU A 31 13.87 3.47 5.40
CA GLU A 31 14.96 3.20 6.31
C GLU A 31 15.18 1.68 6.45
N TYR A 32 16.35 1.28 6.97
CA TYR A 32 16.64 -0.13 7.18
C TYR A 32 15.71 -0.74 8.23
N PRO A 33 15.12 -1.94 7.96
CA PRO A 33 14.09 -2.55 8.80
C PRO A 33 14.45 -2.78 10.28
N GLN A 34 15.73 -2.81 10.65
CA GLN A 34 16.14 -2.96 12.05
C GLN A 34 16.00 -1.69 12.88
N ARG A 35 15.71 -0.55 12.25
CA ARG A 35 15.53 0.75 12.92
C ARG A 35 14.45 1.62 12.32
N ALA A 36 13.79 1.16 11.23
CA ALA A 36 12.78 1.89 10.53
C ALA A 36 11.52 2.12 11.38
N LEU A 37 10.89 3.25 11.16
CA LEU A 37 9.56 3.58 11.67
C LEU A 37 8.54 3.59 10.51
N PRO A 38 7.27 3.28 10.81
CA PRO A 38 6.80 2.69 12.07
C PRO A 38 7.29 1.26 12.25
N GLY A 39 7.39 0.81 13.51
CA GLY A 39 7.63 -0.60 13.84
C GLY A 39 6.47 -1.52 13.40
N PRO A 40 6.66 -2.87 13.52
CA PRO A 40 7.73 -3.55 14.24
C PRO A 40 9.06 -3.58 13.47
N GLN A 41 10.13 -3.32 14.16
CA GLN A 41 11.49 -3.54 13.64
C GLN A 41 11.82 -5.04 13.65
N ILE A 42 12.77 -5.43 12.81
CA ILE A 42 13.17 -6.84 12.67
C ILE A 42 14.69 -7.00 12.65
N GLY A 43 15.16 -8.22 12.86
CA GLY A 43 16.57 -8.60 12.67
C GLY A 43 16.92 -8.67 11.16
N PHE A 44 16.91 -7.55 10.46
CA PHE A 44 17.13 -7.53 9.01
C PHE A 44 18.51 -8.02 8.60
N VAL A 45 19.55 -7.64 9.34
CA VAL A 45 20.91 -8.09 9.06
C VAL A 45 21.03 -9.62 9.23
N GLN A 46 20.36 -10.18 10.22
CA GLN A 46 20.31 -11.64 10.44
C GLN A 46 19.59 -12.36 9.30
N ALA A 47 18.52 -11.79 8.79
CA ALA A 47 17.82 -12.33 7.60
C ALA A 47 18.74 -12.29 6.36
N CYS A 48 19.46 -11.20 6.14
CA CYS A 48 20.45 -11.09 5.08
C CYS A 48 21.60 -12.12 5.24
N LEU A 49 22.11 -12.33 6.45
CA LEU A 49 23.15 -13.32 6.70
C LEU A 49 22.67 -14.73 6.37
N ARG A 50 21.46 -15.11 6.77
CA ARG A 50 20.90 -16.43 6.44
C ARG A 50 20.80 -16.62 4.92
N TRP A 51 20.38 -15.60 4.18
CA TRP A 51 20.31 -15.63 2.73
C TRP A 51 21.69 -15.82 2.10
N TRP A 52 22.70 -15.02 2.51
CA TRP A 52 24.03 -15.10 1.95
C TRP A 52 24.82 -16.32 2.40
N ASP A 53 24.60 -16.84 3.60
CA ASP A 53 25.19 -18.10 4.05
C ASP A 53 24.67 -19.28 3.22
N TYR A 54 23.40 -19.26 2.84
CA TYR A 54 22.84 -20.25 1.94
C TYR A 54 23.48 -20.17 0.53
N TRP A 55 23.49 -18.99 -0.07
CA TRP A 55 23.90 -18.85 -1.46
C TRP A 55 25.41 -18.75 -1.70
N LEU A 56 26.18 -18.25 -0.76
CA LEU A 56 27.63 -18.05 -0.89
C LEU A 56 28.49 -19.07 -0.14
N LYS A 57 27.93 -19.72 0.89
CA LYS A 57 28.65 -20.72 1.69
C LYS A 57 28.04 -22.12 1.59
N GLU A 58 26.96 -22.27 0.82
CA GLU A 58 26.24 -23.53 0.66
C GLU A 58 25.76 -24.12 2.01
N THR A 59 25.50 -23.26 2.98
CA THR A 59 25.03 -23.65 4.31
C THR A 59 23.51 -23.72 4.28
N ASP A 60 22.94 -24.85 4.68
CA ASP A 60 21.50 -24.95 4.85
C ASP A 60 21.04 -24.12 6.04
N THR A 61 20.38 -23.00 5.76
CA THR A 61 19.86 -22.07 6.75
C THR A 61 18.32 -22.17 6.90
N GLY A 62 17.69 -23.08 6.14
CA GLY A 62 16.22 -23.18 6.06
C GLY A 62 15.55 -21.98 5.40
N ILE A 63 16.31 -21.01 4.85
CA ILE A 63 15.72 -19.79 4.27
C ILE A 63 14.87 -20.11 3.02
N MET A 64 15.18 -21.16 2.29
CA MET A 64 14.47 -21.54 1.08
C MET A 64 13.15 -22.24 1.38
N ASP A 65 12.99 -22.83 2.55
CA ASP A 65 11.74 -23.47 3.01
C ASP A 65 10.72 -22.47 3.53
N GLU A 66 11.13 -21.23 3.74
CA GLU A 66 10.23 -20.15 4.15
C GLU A 66 9.31 -19.71 3.00
N PRO A 67 8.15 -19.11 3.27
CA PRO A 67 7.26 -18.52 2.28
C PRO A 67 7.98 -17.54 1.34
N MET A 68 7.49 -17.41 0.09
CA MET A 68 8.06 -16.46 -0.87
C MET A 68 7.94 -15.03 -0.40
N LEU A 69 6.81 -14.66 0.22
CA LEU A 69 6.56 -13.32 0.73
C LEU A 69 6.14 -13.39 2.19
N ARG A 70 6.72 -12.53 3.01
CA ARG A 70 6.18 -12.11 4.30
C ARG A 70 5.84 -10.64 4.23
N ALA A 71 4.59 -10.28 4.49
CA ALA A 71 4.12 -8.92 4.49
C ALA A 71 3.46 -8.56 5.82
N TRP A 72 3.67 -7.34 6.27
CA TRP A 72 2.92 -6.79 7.38
C TRP A 72 1.52 -6.39 6.90
N MET A 73 0.50 -6.93 7.53
CA MET A 73 -0.89 -6.54 7.32
C MET A 73 -1.25 -5.56 8.44
N PRO A 74 -1.27 -4.26 8.15
CA PRO A 74 -1.61 -3.26 9.17
C PRO A 74 -3.09 -3.32 9.52
N ASP A 75 -3.39 -3.06 10.79
CA ASP A 75 -4.75 -2.78 11.24
C ASP A 75 -5.15 -1.35 10.83
N SER A 76 -6.46 -1.09 10.77
CA SER A 76 -6.98 0.28 10.65
C SER A 76 -6.67 1.08 11.91
N ILE A 77 -6.03 2.23 11.76
CA ILE A 77 -5.64 3.11 12.86
C ILE A 77 -5.98 4.56 12.54
N ALA A 78 -6.17 5.35 13.59
CA ALA A 78 -6.42 6.79 13.42
C ALA A 78 -5.26 7.45 12.64
N PRO A 79 -5.56 8.34 11.68
CA PRO A 79 -4.54 9.01 10.89
C PRO A 79 -3.64 9.89 11.74
N SER A 80 -2.33 9.76 11.54
CA SER A 80 -1.31 10.58 12.20
C SER A 80 -0.15 10.83 11.25
N THR A 81 0.50 11.96 11.41
CA THR A 81 1.71 12.29 10.63
C THR A 81 2.98 11.66 11.18
N HIS A 82 2.87 10.85 12.22
CA HIS A 82 3.95 10.08 12.81
C HIS A 82 3.42 8.87 13.58
N TYR A 83 4.09 7.73 13.43
CA TYR A 83 3.82 6.51 14.17
C TYR A 83 5.12 5.89 14.65
N GLU A 84 5.21 5.55 15.92
CA GLU A 84 6.29 4.71 16.45
C GLU A 84 6.08 3.24 16.07
N GLU A 85 4.85 2.76 16.20
CA GLU A 85 4.42 1.40 15.87
C GLU A 85 3.21 1.43 14.95
N CYS A 86 3.11 0.47 14.07
CA CYS A 86 1.93 0.22 13.26
C CYS A 86 1.32 -1.12 13.71
N PRO A 87 0.20 -1.13 14.42
CA PRO A 87 -0.49 -2.35 14.77
C PRO A 87 -0.84 -3.21 13.57
N GLY A 88 -0.86 -4.53 13.75
CA GLY A 88 -1.14 -5.45 12.67
C GLY A 88 -0.54 -6.83 12.93
N ARG A 89 -0.36 -7.61 11.85
CA ARG A 89 0.21 -8.95 11.92
C ARG A 89 1.04 -9.29 10.68
N TRP A 90 1.96 -10.22 10.80
CA TRP A 90 2.64 -10.82 9.66
C TRP A 90 1.73 -11.81 8.96
N VAL A 91 1.65 -11.68 7.64
CA VAL A 91 1.06 -12.67 6.73
C VAL A 91 2.16 -13.29 5.87
N ALA A 92 1.93 -14.51 5.42
CA ALA A 92 2.90 -15.28 4.67
C ALA A 92 2.25 -15.90 3.43
N GLU A 93 2.91 -15.72 2.27
CA GLU A 93 2.43 -16.22 0.99
C GLU A 93 3.49 -17.07 0.30
N GLU A 94 3.11 -18.28 -0.10
CA GLU A 94 4.00 -19.22 -0.78
C GLU A 94 4.36 -18.77 -2.19
N LYS A 95 3.53 -17.93 -2.80
CA LYS A 95 3.70 -17.42 -4.16
C LYS A 95 3.21 -15.97 -4.27
N TRP A 96 3.72 -15.29 -5.27
CA TRP A 96 3.21 -13.98 -5.66
C TRP A 96 2.78 -13.98 -7.14
N PRO A 97 1.57 -13.47 -7.51
CA PRO A 97 0.50 -13.05 -6.60
C PRO A 97 0.02 -14.19 -5.69
N PRO A 98 -0.56 -13.86 -4.52
CA PRO A 98 -1.13 -14.86 -3.62
C PRO A 98 -2.19 -15.71 -4.33
N LYS A 99 -2.16 -17.01 -4.11
CA LYS A 99 -3.05 -17.93 -4.81
C LYS A 99 -4.53 -17.76 -4.44
N ASN A 100 -4.77 -17.35 -3.20
CA ASN A 100 -6.12 -17.21 -2.63
C ASN A 100 -6.65 -15.78 -2.70
N ASN A 101 -5.90 -14.84 -3.29
CA ASN A 101 -6.41 -13.50 -3.52
C ASN A 101 -7.44 -13.49 -4.63
N GLU A 102 -8.59 -12.91 -4.34
CA GLU A 102 -9.63 -12.64 -5.31
C GLU A 102 -9.53 -11.20 -5.79
N SER A 103 -9.42 -11.01 -7.10
CA SER A 103 -9.50 -9.68 -7.68
C SER A 103 -10.95 -9.22 -7.67
N GLN A 104 -11.19 -8.07 -7.05
CA GLN A 104 -12.51 -7.45 -7.02
C GLN A 104 -12.51 -6.18 -7.88
N THR A 105 -13.55 -6.03 -8.71
CA THR A 105 -13.75 -4.83 -9.50
C THR A 105 -14.85 -3.98 -8.88
N TRP A 106 -14.55 -2.71 -8.67
CA TRP A 106 -15.45 -1.72 -8.13
C TRP A 106 -15.62 -0.58 -9.12
N TYR A 107 -16.84 -0.11 -9.30
CA TYR A 107 -17.16 0.96 -10.23
C TYR A 107 -17.35 2.28 -9.50
N LEU A 108 -16.75 3.33 -10.06
CA LEU A 108 -16.83 4.71 -9.59
C LEU A 108 -18.14 5.34 -10.04
N ASN A 109 -19.24 4.96 -9.41
CA ASN A 109 -20.57 5.44 -9.75
C ASN A 109 -20.88 6.76 -9.04
N ARG A 110 -21.80 7.53 -9.59
CA ARG A 110 -22.20 8.84 -9.02
C ARG A 110 -22.76 8.71 -7.59
N ASN A 111 -23.36 7.58 -7.26
CA ASN A 111 -23.96 7.28 -5.96
C ASN A 111 -23.01 6.51 -5.02
N GLY A 112 -21.76 6.27 -5.40
CA GLY A 112 -20.77 5.63 -4.57
C GLY A 112 -19.88 4.63 -5.31
N LEU A 113 -19.16 3.83 -4.53
CA LEU A 113 -18.28 2.77 -4.99
C LEU A 113 -18.98 1.43 -4.79
N ASN A 114 -19.28 0.72 -5.88
CA ASN A 114 -19.96 -0.57 -5.79
C ASN A 114 -19.59 -1.53 -6.95
N GLN A 115 -20.03 -2.78 -6.87
CA GLN A 115 -19.65 -3.83 -7.83
C GLN A 115 -20.51 -3.86 -9.10
N ASN A 116 -21.50 -2.97 -9.22
CA ASN A 116 -22.35 -2.87 -10.40
C ASN A 116 -22.08 -1.54 -11.13
N ALA A 117 -21.77 -1.63 -12.43
CA ALA A 117 -21.59 -0.44 -13.24
C ALA A 117 -22.94 0.25 -13.49
N GLU A 118 -22.97 1.56 -13.32
CA GLU A 118 -24.09 2.40 -13.77
C GLU A 118 -23.76 3.10 -15.09
N THR A 119 -24.80 3.58 -15.78
CA THR A 119 -24.60 4.38 -17.00
C THR A 119 -24.13 5.77 -16.61
N ASP A 120 -22.85 6.02 -16.81
CA ASP A 120 -22.23 7.26 -16.36
C ASP A 120 -22.43 8.41 -17.33
N LYS A 121 -22.79 9.55 -16.75
CA LYS A 121 -22.60 10.85 -17.40
C LYS A 121 -21.26 11.43 -16.91
N PRO A 122 -20.52 12.14 -17.77
CA PRO A 122 -19.29 12.81 -17.34
C PRO A 122 -19.51 13.67 -16.10
N MET A 123 -18.61 13.57 -15.15
CA MET A 123 -18.58 14.43 -13.96
C MET A 123 -17.56 15.53 -14.20
N LEU A 124 -17.99 16.79 -14.13
CA LEU A 124 -17.09 17.92 -14.17
C LEU A 124 -16.49 18.12 -12.79
N PHE A 125 -15.18 18.22 -12.75
CA PHE A 125 -14.45 18.31 -11.49
C PHE A 125 -13.37 19.40 -11.56
N PRO A 126 -13.63 20.60 -11.03
CA PRO A 126 -12.61 21.61 -10.85
C PRO A 126 -11.79 21.30 -9.59
N THR A 127 -10.49 21.14 -9.73
CA THR A 127 -9.58 20.90 -8.60
C THR A 127 -9.01 22.17 -8.06
N SER A 128 -8.93 22.28 -6.72
CA SER A 128 -8.12 23.30 -6.05
C SER A 128 -6.67 22.84 -6.04
N GLN A 129 -5.73 23.79 -6.19
CA GLN A 129 -4.29 23.52 -6.05
C GLN A 129 -3.89 23.15 -4.60
N THR A 130 -4.79 23.31 -3.65
CA THR A 130 -4.55 22.97 -2.23
C THR A 130 -4.92 21.53 -1.88
N VAL A 131 -5.50 20.76 -2.80
CA VAL A 131 -5.78 19.35 -2.59
C VAL A 131 -4.47 18.58 -2.50
N GLY A 132 -4.33 17.76 -1.46
CA GLY A 132 -3.15 16.94 -1.22
C GLY A 132 -2.10 17.55 -0.30
N LEU A 133 -2.33 18.74 0.29
CA LEU A 133 -1.39 19.34 1.25
C LEU A 133 -1.11 18.44 2.46
N ASN A 134 -2.05 17.57 2.86
CA ASN A 134 -1.91 16.65 3.97
C ASN A 134 -1.48 15.23 3.52
N ALA A 135 -0.98 15.08 2.30
CA ALA A 135 -0.58 13.77 1.75
C ALA A 135 0.76 13.25 2.31
N GLY A 136 1.39 13.98 3.22
CA GLY A 136 2.73 13.67 3.71
C GLY A 136 3.82 14.05 2.72
N VAL A 137 5.01 13.47 2.88
CA VAL A 137 6.13 13.71 1.97
C VAL A 137 6.33 12.53 1.04
N TRP A 138 6.86 12.79 -0.15
CA TRP A 138 7.13 11.73 -1.14
C TRP A 138 8.13 10.68 -0.64
N PHE A 139 9.09 11.07 0.18
CA PHE A 139 10.19 10.24 0.61
C PHE A 139 10.31 10.27 2.15
N PRO A 140 9.38 9.62 2.88
CA PRO A 140 9.40 9.65 4.34
C PRO A 140 10.54 8.77 4.88
N MET A 141 11.23 9.28 5.89
CA MET A 141 12.24 8.55 6.66
C MET A 141 11.73 8.08 8.02
N GLY A 142 10.47 8.42 8.33
CA GLY A 142 9.82 8.08 9.60
C GLY A 142 9.82 9.21 10.63
N ALA A 143 10.26 10.41 10.25
CA ALA A 143 10.24 11.55 11.15
C ALA A 143 8.81 12.10 11.36
N ALA A 144 8.65 12.91 12.41
CA ALA A 144 7.38 13.58 12.69
C ALA A 144 6.97 14.52 11.55
N GLY A 145 5.72 14.44 11.13
CA GLY A 145 5.17 15.26 10.06
C GLY A 145 5.34 14.67 8.64
N GLU A 146 5.96 13.51 8.50
CA GLU A 146 6.25 12.94 7.17
C GLU A 146 5.15 12.04 6.63
N PHE A 147 4.35 11.39 7.48
CA PHE A 147 3.26 10.53 7.01
C PHE A 147 2.00 11.32 6.66
N PRO A 148 1.13 10.78 5.79
CA PRO A 148 -0.14 11.40 5.48
C PRO A 148 -1.02 11.47 6.73
N GLY A 149 -1.50 12.66 7.03
CA GLY A 149 -2.46 12.87 8.10
C GLY A 149 -3.90 12.60 7.67
N ASP A 150 -4.85 13.22 8.38
CA ASP A 150 -6.28 13.13 8.06
C ASP A 150 -6.57 13.67 6.65
N GLN A 151 -7.15 12.84 5.81
CA GLN A 151 -7.39 13.13 4.40
C GLN A 151 -8.74 13.84 4.14
N ARG A 152 -9.61 14.01 5.15
CA ARG A 152 -10.94 14.61 4.98
C ARG A 152 -10.91 16.01 4.34
N SER A 153 -9.88 16.80 4.64
CA SER A 153 -9.71 18.13 4.02
C SER A 153 -9.41 18.04 2.52
N ALA A 154 -8.63 17.06 2.09
CA ALA A 154 -8.35 16.82 0.69
C ALA A 154 -9.55 16.17 -0.03
N ASP A 155 -10.30 15.32 0.66
CA ASP A 155 -11.51 14.67 0.14
C ASP A 155 -12.59 15.70 -0.18
N SER A 156 -12.73 16.77 0.63
CA SER A 156 -13.67 17.84 0.36
C SER A 156 -13.46 18.56 -0.98
N GLY A 157 -12.25 18.49 -1.53
CA GLY A 157 -11.87 19.03 -2.84
C GLY A 157 -11.63 17.96 -3.90
N SER A 158 -12.10 16.73 -3.70
CA SER A 158 -11.87 15.57 -4.56
C SER A 158 -13.20 14.93 -4.99
N LEU A 159 -13.18 14.15 -6.09
CA LEU A 159 -14.27 13.21 -6.34
C LEU A 159 -14.06 12.00 -5.42
N CYS A 160 -15.02 11.78 -4.54
CA CYS A 160 -15.00 10.67 -3.61
C CYS A 160 -16.09 9.66 -3.96
N PHE A 161 -15.74 8.38 -3.92
CA PHE A 161 -16.62 7.25 -4.17
C PHE A 161 -16.52 6.33 -2.97
N THR A 162 -17.57 6.25 -2.17
CA THR A 162 -17.58 5.49 -0.92
C THR A 162 -18.40 4.23 -1.09
N SER A 163 -17.88 3.10 -0.61
CA SER A 163 -18.60 1.82 -0.57
C SER A 163 -19.53 1.75 0.63
N GLU A 164 -20.40 0.74 0.64
CA GLU A 164 -21.05 0.29 1.87
C GLU A 164 -20.03 -0.22 2.90
N TYR A 165 -20.45 -0.34 4.14
CA TYR A 165 -19.61 -0.83 5.23
C TYR A 165 -19.22 -2.29 5.06
N PHE A 166 -17.98 -2.62 5.40
CA PHE A 166 -17.47 -3.99 5.48
C PHE A 166 -17.57 -4.48 6.93
N TYR A 167 -18.73 -5.02 7.31
CA TYR A 167 -19.00 -5.47 8.68
C TYR A 167 -18.07 -6.59 9.17
N ASP A 168 -17.61 -7.44 8.25
CA ASP A 168 -16.68 -8.53 8.55
C ASP A 168 -15.20 -8.12 8.35
N GLY A 169 -14.96 -6.85 8.03
CA GLY A 169 -13.65 -6.35 7.64
C GLY A 169 -13.24 -6.77 6.24
N MET A 170 -12.18 -6.15 5.72
CA MET A 170 -11.56 -6.48 4.44
C MET A 170 -10.05 -6.36 4.57
N GLU A 171 -9.32 -7.36 4.10
CA GLU A 171 -7.87 -7.31 3.97
C GLU A 171 -7.50 -7.17 2.50
N ILE A 172 -6.56 -6.28 2.21
CA ILE A 172 -6.08 -6.01 0.86
C ILE A 172 -4.58 -6.31 0.81
N LEU A 173 -4.21 -7.28 -0.03
CA LEU A 173 -2.81 -7.58 -0.32
C LEU A 173 -2.64 -7.73 -1.83
N GLY A 174 -2.14 -6.69 -2.49
CA GLY A 174 -2.02 -6.66 -3.94
C GLY A 174 -1.64 -5.29 -4.45
N ASN A 175 -1.91 -5.07 -5.73
CA ASN A 175 -1.67 -3.80 -6.41
C ASN A 175 -3.02 -3.23 -6.84
N PRO A 176 -3.56 -2.22 -6.15
CA PRO A 176 -4.77 -1.54 -6.58
C PRO A 176 -4.56 -0.87 -7.95
N GLU A 177 -5.54 -1.01 -8.83
CA GLU A 177 -5.55 -0.38 -10.14
C GLU A 177 -6.78 0.50 -10.29
N ALA A 178 -6.62 1.69 -10.90
CA ALA A 178 -7.72 2.57 -11.24
C ALA A 178 -7.72 2.81 -12.75
N THR A 179 -8.86 2.50 -13.41
CA THR A 179 -9.07 2.80 -14.83
C THR A 179 -10.09 3.91 -14.96
N VAL A 180 -9.66 5.05 -15.49
CA VAL A 180 -10.51 6.25 -15.60
C VAL A 180 -10.48 6.79 -17.02
N MET A 181 -11.65 7.04 -17.59
CA MET A 181 -11.78 7.81 -18.83
C MET A 181 -11.88 9.29 -18.46
N LEU A 182 -10.96 10.10 -18.96
CA LEU A 182 -10.93 11.52 -18.66
C LEU A 182 -10.74 12.37 -19.92
N SER A 183 -11.22 13.59 -19.84
CA SER A 183 -10.89 14.66 -20.78
C SER A 183 -10.56 15.92 -20.00
N ALA A 184 -9.73 16.78 -20.56
CA ALA A 184 -9.36 18.05 -19.97
C ALA A 184 -9.45 19.18 -21.00
N ASP A 185 -9.64 20.40 -20.55
CA ASP A 185 -9.59 21.62 -21.36
C ASP A 185 -8.14 22.15 -21.52
N GLN A 186 -7.17 21.47 -20.90
CA GLN A 186 -5.75 21.78 -20.97
C GLN A 186 -4.97 20.62 -21.56
N THR A 187 -3.78 20.92 -22.10
CA THR A 187 -2.90 19.90 -22.73
C THR A 187 -2.19 19.02 -21.72
N GLU A 188 -2.09 19.46 -20.47
CA GLU A 188 -1.41 18.75 -19.40
C GLU A 188 -2.28 18.75 -18.14
N GLY A 189 -2.20 17.66 -17.36
CA GLY A 189 -2.90 17.51 -16.10
C GLY A 189 -2.26 16.41 -15.25
N LEU A 190 -2.43 16.52 -13.93
CA LEU A 190 -2.03 15.50 -12.99
C LEU A 190 -3.30 14.84 -12.44
N LEU A 191 -3.30 13.51 -12.45
CA LEU A 191 -4.36 12.70 -11.84
C LEU A 191 -3.75 11.87 -10.71
N ALA A 192 -4.35 11.97 -9.53
CA ALA A 192 -4.03 11.11 -8.39
C ALA A 192 -5.29 10.36 -7.96
N ALA A 193 -5.16 9.05 -7.78
CA ALA A 193 -6.18 8.20 -7.18
C ALA A 193 -5.68 7.71 -5.83
N ARG A 194 -6.54 7.78 -4.80
CA ARG A 194 -6.24 7.28 -3.46
C ARG A 194 -7.28 6.25 -3.08
N LEU A 195 -6.84 5.15 -2.52
CA LEU A 195 -7.69 4.20 -1.82
C LEU A 195 -7.58 4.52 -0.33
N CYS A 196 -8.71 4.84 0.30
CA CYS A 196 -8.75 5.24 1.70
C CYS A 196 -9.61 4.25 2.49
N ASP A 197 -9.16 3.93 3.68
CA ASP A 197 -9.98 3.32 4.72
C ASP A 197 -10.70 4.44 5.48
N ILE A 198 -12.02 4.30 5.62
CA ILE A 198 -12.87 5.27 6.33
C ILE A 198 -13.35 4.57 7.61
N ALA A 199 -12.80 5.01 8.74
CA ALA A 199 -13.23 4.52 10.03
C ALA A 199 -14.70 4.93 10.30
N PRO A 200 -15.48 4.09 10.99
CA PRO A 200 -16.81 4.49 11.46
C PRO A 200 -16.68 5.66 12.45
N ASP A 201 -17.60 6.62 12.37
CA ASP A 201 -17.70 7.78 13.28
C ASP A 201 -18.10 7.35 14.71
#